data_78665c5e81d4940ad34a95ae24a26b6f
#
_entry.id   78665c5e81d4940ad34a95ae24a26b6f
#
_cell.length_a   1.000
_cell.length_b   1.000
_cell.length_c   1.000
_cell.angle_alpha   90.00
_cell.angle_beta   90.00
_cell.angle_gamma   90.00
#
_symmetry.space_group_name_H-M   'P 1'
#
loop_
_entity.id
_entity.type
_entity.pdbx_description
1 polymer ?
#
loop_
_entity_poly.entity_id
_entity_poly.type
_entity_poly.pdbx_seq_one_letter_code
_entity_poly.pdbx_strand_id
1 'polypeptide(L)'
;MLDKLIQDFTSANFFWLFMVLLAYTISNVSRTIRWQMLLKPLGISIKPMNGFLTIMLGYFANLGFPRIGEFVRAGTLARYEKQEFERVMGTVVVDRVVDVFSLLLAILLTFVFCFEDISTFLDSMPMSFSGTNLLVLLGILGVLGVLALYFLVKRYPNNIIVKKILGFLEGVQAIKDIDKPVWFIFHSLLIWFMYFTMIWVGLHAFGATTHLGANAGLLLFVVGSLGIVIPTPGGMGTYHALVGAAL
;
A
#
# COMPACT_ATOMS: atom_id res chain seq x y z
N MET A 1 -28.78 -17.54 -4.53
CA MET A 1 -27.51 -16.82 -4.26
C MET A 1 -27.07 -16.00 -5.47
N LEU A 2 -26.99 -16.63 -6.67
CA LEU A 2 -26.62 -15.94 -7.92
C LEU A 2 -27.62 -14.82 -8.28
N ASP A 3 -28.91 -15.10 -8.19
CA ASP A 3 -29.97 -14.14 -8.50
C ASP A 3 -29.93 -12.89 -7.62
N LYS A 4 -29.62 -13.05 -6.32
CA LYS A 4 -29.43 -11.94 -5.41
C LYS A 4 -28.22 -11.07 -5.79
N LEU A 5 -27.10 -11.71 -6.16
CA LEU A 5 -25.92 -10.98 -6.65
C LEU A 5 -26.23 -10.18 -7.93
N ILE A 6 -26.95 -10.79 -8.88
CA ILE A 6 -27.37 -10.11 -10.11
C ILE A 6 -28.28 -8.93 -9.80
N GLN A 7 -29.24 -9.11 -8.89
CA GLN A 7 -30.14 -8.05 -8.44
C GLN A 7 -29.40 -6.91 -7.76
N ASP A 8 -28.45 -7.20 -6.86
CA ASP A 8 -27.63 -6.20 -6.18
C ASP A 8 -26.77 -5.41 -7.19
N PHE A 9 -26.18 -6.10 -8.19
CA PHE A 9 -25.43 -5.44 -9.26
C PHE A 9 -26.31 -4.55 -10.16
N THR A 10 -27.52 -5.00 -10.51
CA THR A 10 -28.41 -4.22 -11.37
C THR A 10 -29.05 -3.03 -10.64
N SER A 11 -29.15 -3.09 -9.31
CA SER A 11 -29.65 -2.00 -8.46
C SER A 11 -28.56 -1.02 -8.01
N ALA A 12 -27.28 -1.30 -8.33
CA ALA A 12 -26.16 -0.45 -7.93
C ALA A 12 -26.27 0.95 -8.56
N ASN A 13 -26.00 1.97 -7.76
CA ASN A 13 -25.99 3.34 -8.25
C ASN A 13 -24.67 3.64 -8.97
N PHE A 14 -24.72 3.71 -10.30
CA PHE A 14 -23.56 3.94 -11.16
C PHE A 14 -22.85 5.27 -10.93
N PHE A 15 -23.54 6.29 -10.43
CA PHE A 15 -22.92 7.57 -10.08
C PHE A 15 -21.85 7.37 -9.00
N TRP A 16 -22.16 6.64 -7.94
CA TRP A 16 -21.20 6.37 -6.87
C TRP A 16 -20.07 5.46 -7.31
N LEU A 17 -20.34 4.48 -8.18
CA LEU A 17 -19.30 3.65 -8.79
C LEU A 17 -18.35 4.47 -9.65
N PHE A 18 -18.86 5.47 -10.38
CA PHE A 18 -18.02 6.41 -11.11
C PHE A 18 -17.15 7.25 -10.17
N MET A 19 -17.69 7.70 -9.03
CA MET A 19 -16.90 8.41 -8.01
C MET A 19 -15.79 7.54 -7.42
N VAL A 20 -16.02 6.25 -7.22
CA VAL A 20 -14.98 5.28 -6.81
C VAL A 20 -13.86 5.21 -7.86
N LEU A 21 -14.19 5.10 -9.16
CA LEU A 21 -13.21 5.09 -10.24
C LEU A 21 -12.43 6.40 -10.33
N LEU A 22 -13.07 7.53 -10.09
CA LEU A 22 -12.43 8.85 -10.05
C LEU A 22 -11.42 8.91 -8.89
N ALA A 23 -11.83 8.51 -7.67
CA ALA A 23 -10.94 8.47 -6.51
C ALA A 23 -9.77 7.50 -6.73
N TYR A 24 -10.01 6.33 -7.33
CA TYR A 24 -8.97 5.39 -7.73
C TYR A 24 -7.97 6.03 -8.69
N THR A 25 -8.44 6.72 -9.71
CA THR A 25 -7.58 7.38 -10.70
C THR A 25 -6.74 8.48 -10.06
N ILE A 26 -7.34 9.34 -9.22
CA ILE A 26 -6.64 10.40 -8.49
C ILE A 26 -5.56 9.80 -7.58
N SER A 27 -5.86 8.72 -6.85
CA SER A 27 -4.89 8.07 -5.97
C SER A 27 -3.68 7.54 -6.75
N ASN A 28 -3.90 6.93 -7.92
CA ASN A 28 -2.83 6.37 -8.73
C ASN A 28 -1.99 7.43 -9.47
N VAL A 29 -2.61 8.51 -9.92
CA VAL A 29 -1.90 9.68 -10.45
C VAL A 29 -1.03 10.29 -9.34
N SER A 30 -1.58 10.48 -8.15
CA SER A 30 -0.85 10.99 -6.99
C SER A 30 0.31 10.07 -6.60
N ARG A 31 0.11 8.74 -6.62
CA ARG A 31 1.17 7.75 -6.39
C ARG A 31 2.27 7.83 -7.45
N THR A 32 1.90 8.05 -8.70
CA THR A 32 2.88 8.24 -9.79
C THR A 32 3.75 9.48 -9.54
N ILE A 33 3.13 10.61 -9.20
CA ILE A 33 3.84 11.86 -8.90
C ILE A 33 4.76 11.67 -7.68
N ARG A 34 4.26 11.06 -6.60
CA ARG A 34 5.06 10.76 -5.40
C ARG A 34 6.28 9.90 -5.75
N TRP A 35 6.10 8.88 -6.59
CA TRP A 35 7.21 8.02 -7.00
C TRP A 35 8.22 8.75 -7.90
N GLN A 36 7.78 9.63 -8.80
CA GLN A 36 8.69 10.49 -9.56
C GLN A 36 9.58 11.36 -8.65
N MET A 37 9.01 11.83 -7.52
CA MET A 37 9.78 12.61 -6.53
C MET A 37 10.87 11.79 -5.85
N LEU A 38 10.69 10.46 -5.69
CA LEU A 38 11.71 9.54 -5.18
C LEU A 38 12.75 9.17 -6.23
N LEU A 39 12.39 9.14 -7.51
CA LEU A 39 13.29 8.80 -8.61
C LEU A 39 14.19 9.98 -9.01
N LYS A 40 13.70 11.21 -8.87
CA LYS A 40 14.39 12.41 -9.30
C LYS A 40 15.77 12.62 -8.66
N PRO A 41 15.98 12.43 -7.33
CA PRO A 41 17.29 12.55 -6.69
C PRO A 41 18.34 11.56 -7.24
N LEU A 42 17.87 10.42 -7.79
CA LEU A 42 18.73 9.42 -8.44
C LEU A 42 19.10 9.79 -9.88
N GLY A 43 18.67 10.97 -10.37
CA GLY A 43 18.82 11.37 -11.77
C GLY A 43 17.88 10.65 -12.73
N ILE A 44 16.88 9.93 -12.23
CA ILE A 44 15.93 9.16 -13.03
C ILE A 44 14.70 10.03 -13.29
N SER A 45 14.58 10.54 -14.53
CA SER A 45 13.42 11.31 -14.99
C SER A 45 12.53 10.43 -15.84
N ILE A 46 11.30 10.22 -15.41
CA ILE A 46 10.32 9.37 -16.11
C ILE A 46 9.13 10.19 -16.59
N LYS A 47 8.58 9.80 -17.75
CA LYS A 47 7.30 10.37 -18.20
C LYS A 47 6.18 9.92 -17.24
N PRO A 48 5.24 10.81 -16.85
CA PRO A 48 4.15 10.45 -15.93
C PRO A 48 3.36 9.21 -16.39
N MET A 49 3.09 9.09 -17.69
CA MET A 49 2.38 7.94 -18.26
C MET A 49 3.14 6.62 -18.04
N ASN A 50 4.48 6.62 -18.21
CA ASN A 50 5.29 5.42 -18.01
C ASN A 50 5.25 4.98 -16.53
N GLY A 51 5.35 5.95 -15.60
CA GLY A 51 5.21 5.69 -14.17
C GLY A 51 3.83 5.12 -13.84
N PHE A 52 2.77 5.71 -14.35
CA PHE A 52 1.40 5.25 -14.15
C PHE A 52 1.19 3.83 -14.69
N LEU A 53 1.59 3.58 -15.93
CA LEU A 53 1.43 2.25 -16.56
C LEU A 53 2.22 1.16 -15.85
N THR A 54 3.43 1.45 -15.36
CA THR A 54 4.21 0.47 -14.60
C THR A 54 3.58 0.14 -13.24
N ILE A 55 2.91 1.11 -12.59
CA ILE A 55 2.13 0.88 -11.37
C ILE A 55 0.93 -0.03 -11.69
N MET A 56 0.17 0.26 -12.75
CA MET A 56 -0.97 -0.56 -13.19
C MET A 56 -0.53 -1.99 -13.52
N LEU A 57 0.60 -2.14 -14.21
CA LEU A 57 1.18 -3.46 -14.51
C LEU A 57 1.55 -4.21 -13.23
N GLY A 58 2.08 -3.52 -12.22
CA GLY A 58 2.35 -4.09 -10.90
C GLY A 58 1.08 -4.60 -10.22
N TYR A 59 -0.01 -3.83 -10.25
CA TYR A 59 -1.29 -4.28 -9.70
C TYR A 59 -1.85 -5.48 -10.45
N PHE A 60 -1.76 -5.50 -11.79
CA PHE A 60 -2.16 -6.63 -12.60
C PHE A 60 -1.35 -7.90 -12.23
N ALA A 61 -0.04 -7.78 -12.05
CA ALA A 61 0.81 -8.90 -11.65
C ALA A 61 0.43 -9.47 -10.27
N ASN A 62 -0.01 -8.64 -9.33
CA ASN A 62 -0.46 -9.07 -8.00
C ASN A 62 -1.76 -9.89 -8.02
N LEU A 63 -2.53 -9.87 -9.11
CA LEU A 63 -3.69 -10.76 -9.27
C LEU A 63 -3.28 -12.23 -9.45
N GLY A 64 -2.14 -12.46 -10.11
CA GLY A 64 -1.62 -13.83 -10.33
C GLY A 64 -0.78 -14.34 -9.16
N PHE A 65 0.14 -13.51 -8.67
CA PHE A 65 1.09 -13.88 -7.63
C PHE A 65 1.16 -12.81 -6.54
N PRO A 66 0.99 -13.19 -5.26
CA PRO A 66 1.05 -12.24 -4.16
C PRO A 66 2.37 -11.45 -4.14
N ARG A 67 2.28 -10.13 -4.06
CA ARG A 67 3.42 -9.20 -3.88
C ARG A 67 4.50 -9.20 -4.96
N ILE A 68 4.29 -9.88 -6.11
CA ILE A 68 5.23 -9.81 -7.22
C ILE A 68 5.20 -8.45 -7.93
N GLY A 69 4.13 -7.70 -7.76
CA GLY A 69 3.89 -6.44 -8.45
C GLY A 69 4.94 -5.37 -8.20
N GLU A 70 5.56 -5.34 -7.01
CA GLU A 70 6.65 -4.42 -6.70
C GLU A 70 7.88 -4.72 -7.56
N PHE A 71 8.22 -5.99 -7.72
CA PHE A 71 9.34 -6.42 -8.58
C PHE A 71 9.04 -6.14 -10.05
N VAL A 72 7.81 -6.42 -10.50
CA VAL A 72 7.36 -6.15 -11.88
C VAL A 72 7.39 -4.65 -12.16
N ARG A 73 6.87 -3.82 -11.26
CA ARG A 73 6.90 -2.36 -11.35
C ARG A 73 8.33 -1.83 -11.47
N ALA A 74 9.23 -2.23 -10.53
CA ALA A 74 10.61 -1.79 -10.53
C ALA A 74 11.38 -2.29 -11.76
N GLY A 75 11.24 -3.58 -12.11
CA GLY A 75 11.93 -4.20 -13.23
C GLY A 75 11.51 -3.65 -14.58
N THR A 76 10.21 -3.41 -14.76
CA THR A 76 9.69 -2.81 -16.01
C THR A 76 10.20 -1.40 -16.18
N LEU A 77 10.15 -0.56 -15.12
CA LEU A 77 10.66 0.79 -15.19
C LEU A 77 12.18 0.80 -15.43
N ALA A 78 12.94 0.02 -14.67
CA ALA A 78 14.39 -0.07 -14.81
C ALA A 78 14.80 -0.46 -16.24
N ARG A 79 14.14 -1.44 -16.83
CA ARG A 79 14.37 -1.86 -18.21
C ARG A 79 14.01 -0.78 -19.23
N TYR A 80 12.87 -0.12 -19.04
CA TYR A 80 12.36 0.88 -19.97
C TYR A 80 13.23 2.15 -19.98
N GLU A 81 13.61 2.61 -18.80
CA GLU A 81 14.44 3.83 -18.61
C GLU A 81 15.95 3.53 -18.60
N LYS A 82 16.37 2.27 -18.87
CA LYS A 82 17.78 1.82 -18.90
C LYS A 82 18.53 2.14 -17.60
N GLN A 83 17.86 1.88 -16.48
CA GLN A 83 18.40 2.11 -15.13
C GLN A 83 18.73 0.79 -14.43
N GLU A 84 19.52 0.86 -13.37
CA GLU A 84 19.79 -0.29 -12.52
C GLU A 84 18.54 -0.67 -11.70
N PHE A 85 18.15 -1.94 -11.76
CA PHE A 85 16.97 -2.47 -11.05
C PHE A 85 17.03 -2.17 -9.56
N GLU A 86 18.20 -2.34 -8.94
CA GLU A 86 18.42 -2.21 -7.50
C GLU A 86 18.10 -0.79 -7.00
N ARG A 87 18.55 0.23 -7.75
CA ARG A 87 18.28 1.64 -7.44
C ARG A 87 16.78 1.95 -7.52
N VAL A 88 16.11 1.49 -8.56
CA VAL A 88 14.67 1.66 -8.73
C VAL A 88 13.91 0.90 -7.65
N MET A 89 14.32 -0.34 -7.33
CA MET A 89 13.70 -1.13 -6.27
C MET A 89 13.84 -0.48 -4.89
N GLY A 90 14.98 0.18 -4.61
CA GLY A 90 15.16 0.97 -3.39
C GLY A 90 14.08 2.03 -3.22
N THR A 91 13.72 2.76 -4.28
CA THR A 91 12.64 3.77 -4.23
C THR A 91 11.27 3.14 -4.01
N VAL A 92 11.01 1.95 -4.55
CA VAL A 92 9.75 1.21 -4.32
C VAL A 92 9.63 0.80 -2.85
N VAL A 93 10.74 0.40 -2.21
CA VAL A 93 10.73 0.08 -0.77
C VAL A 93 10.45 1.32 0.07
N VAL A 94 11.06 2.47 -0.26
CA VAL A 94 10.73 3.74 0.41
C VAL A 94 9.24 4.09 0.26
N ASP A 95 8.70 3.93 -0.95
CA ASP A 95 7.27 4.12 -1.22
C ASP A 95 6.40 3.27 -0.28
N ARG A 96 6.79 2.01 -0.02
CA ARG A 96 6.11 1.11 0.92
C ARG A 96 6.29 1.50 2.39
N VAL A 97 7.47 1.93 2.78
CA VAL A 97 7.71 2.42 4.16
C VAL A 97 6.80 3.62 4.47
N VAL A 98 6.69 4.56 3.54
CA VAL A 98 5.77 5.71 3.67
C VAL A 98 4.31 5.25 3.75
N ASP A 99 3.91 4.24 2.96
CA ASP A 99 2.57 3.65 3.05
C ASP A 99 2.30 3.04 4.43
N VAL A 100 3.29 2.37 5.06
CA VAL A 100 3.15 1.84 6.44
C VAL A 100 2.91 2.96 7.44
N PHE A 101 3.65 4.07 7.37
CA PHE A 101 3.40 5.23 8.25
C PHE A 101 2.01 5.84 8.03
N SER A 102 1.56 5.90 6.78
CA SER A 102 0.21 6.38 6.47
C SER A 102 -0.88 5.44 6.98
N LEU A 103 -0.65 4.12 6.94
CA LEU A 103 -1.54 3.13 7.55
C LEU A 103 -1.61 3.30 9.07
N LEU A 104 -0.47 3.47 9.75
CA LEU A 104 -0.43 3.72 11.19
C LEU A 104 -1.20 5.00 11.57
N LEU A 105 -1.07 6.05 10.77
CA LEU A 105 -1.87 7.28 10.95
C LEU A 105 -3.36 7.00 10.77
N ALA A 106 -3.77 6.23 9.76
CA ALA A 106 -5.16 5.86 9.54
C ALA A 106 -5.72 5.03 10.71
N ILE A 107 -4.95 4.07 11.24
CA ILE A 107 -5.31 3.30 12.45
C ILE A 107 -5.51 4.23 13.64
N LEU A 108 -4.58 5.17 13.86
CA LEU A 108 -4.68 6.14 14.95
C LEU A 108 -5.95 7.00 14.82
N LEU A 109 -6.24 7.51 13.62
CA LEU A 109 -7.46 8.27 13.37
C LEU A 109 -8.71 7.43 13.63
N THR A 110 -8.73 6.17 13.18
CA THR A 110 -9.85 5.26 13.43
C THR A 110 -10.03 5.03 14.94
N PHE A 111 -8.93 4.86 15.68
CA PHE A 111 -8.98 4.72 17.13
C PHE A 111 -9.56 5.94 17.83
N VAL A 112 -9.23 7.14 17.34
CA VAL A 112 -9.74 8.40 17.92
C VAL A 112 -11.24 8.63 17.60
N PHE A 113 -11.67 8.33 16.37
CA PHE A 113 -13.01 8.66 15.90
C PHE A 113 -14.04 7.50 16.01
N CYS A 114 -13.57 6.25 16.08
CA CYS A 114 -14.40 5.04 16.03
C CYS A 114 -14.10 4.08 17.19
N PHE A 115 -13.77 4.60 18.39
CA PHE A 115 -13.33 3.77 19.52
C PHE A 115 -14.40 2.72 19.93
N GLU A 116 -15.67 3.10 19.98
CA GLU A 116 -16.77 2.20 20.34
C GLU A 116 -16.97 1.10 19.28
N ASP A 117 -16.89 1.46 18.00
CA ASP A 117 -17.02 0.51 16.90
C ASP A 117 -15.84 -0.49 16.89
N ILE A 118 -14.62 -0.02 17.19
CA ILE A 118 -13.42 -0.88 17.29
C ILE A 118 -13.56 -1.86 18.45
N SER A 119 -14.03 -1.42 19.63
CA SER A 119 -14.18 -2.31 20.79
C SER A 119 -15.16 -3.44 20.46
N THR A 120 -16.30 -3.12 19.87
CA THR A 120 -17.31 -4.09 19.43
C THR A 120 -16.74 -5.07 18.40
N PHE A 121 -15.97 -4.57 17.44
CA PHE A 121 -15.30 -5.39 16.43
C PHE A 121 -14.27 -6.36 17.05
N LEU A 122 -13.44 -5.88 17.98
CA LEU A 122 -12.43 -6.70 18.66
C LEU A 122 -13.08 -7.79 19.52
N ASP A 123 -14.18 -7.49 20.19
CA ASP A 123 -14.94 -8.45 21.01
C ASP A 123 -15.57 -9.56 20.15
N SER A 124 -15.85 -9.27 18.89
CA SER A 124 -16.40 -10.24 17.92
C SER A 124 -15.35 -11.22 17.38
N MET A 125 -14.03 -10.92 17.56
CA MET A 125 -12.97 -11.76 17.02
C MET A 125 -12.56 -12.90 17.95
N PRO A 126 -12.53 -14.14 17.48
CA PRO A 126 -12.03 -15.28 18.24
C PRO A 126 -10.48 -15.28 18.27
N MET A 127 -9.85 -14.27 18.89
CA MET A 127 -8.39 -14.19 18.90
C MET A 127 -7.79 -14.31 20.31
N SER A 128 -7.13 -15.44 20.51
CA SER A 128 -6.12 -15.63 21.56
C SER A 128 -4.73 -15.54 20.91
N PHE A 129 -4.21 -14.31 20.68
CA PHE A 129 -2.89 -14.15 20.08
C PHE A 129 -1.87 -13.66 21.10
N SER A 130 -0.90 -14.53 21.44
CA SER A 130 0.34 -14.12 22.12
C SER A 130 1.31 -13.51 21.11
N GLY A 131 0.95 -12.34 20.56
CA GLY A 131 1.72 -11.68 19.48
C GLY A 131 3.02 -11.03 19.94
N THR A 132 3.23 -10.84 21.24
CA THR A 132 4.45 -10.21 21.79
C THR A 132 5.72 -10.99 21.45
N ASN A 133 5.70 -12.31 21.54
CA ASN A 133 6.87 -13.14 21.25
C ASN A 133 7.26 -13.10 19.76
N LEU A 134 6.30 -13.04 18.85
CA LEU A 134 6.55 -12.94 17.41
C LEU A 134 7.16 -11.59 17.04
N LEU A 135 6.66 -10.49 17.60
CA LEU A 135 7.20 -9.15 17.36
C LEU A 135 8.62 -8.99 17.88
N VAL A 136 8.93 -9.53 19.07
CA VAL A 136 10.28 -9.56 19.63
C VAL A 136 11.22 -10.38 18.75
N LEU A 137 10.80 -11.57 18.30
CA LEU A 137 11.61 -12.41 17.41
C LEU A 137 11.90 -11.69 16.07
N LEU A 138 10.89 -11.08 15.45
CA LEU A 138 11.07 -10.31 14.21
C LEU A 138 12.00 -9.11 14.41
N GLY A 139 11.91 -8.42 15.55
CA GLY A 139 12.82 -7.34 15.93
C GLY A 139 14.27 -7.82 16.04
N ILE A 140 14.52 -8.91 16.73
CA ILE A 140 15.86 -9.50 16.88
C ILE A 140 16.42 -9.93 15.51
N LEU A 141 15.63 -10.60 14.68
CA LEU A 141 16.04 -11.01 13.33
C LEU A 141 16.35 -9.80 12.44
N GLY A 142 15.58 -8.72 12.57
CA GLY A 142 15.82 -7.46 11.87
C GLY A 142 17.17 -6.84 12.26
N VAL A 143 17.46 -6.74 13.55
CA VAL A 143 18.75 -6.21 14.05
C VAL A 143 19.92 -7.07 13.60
N LEU A 144 19.82 -8.39 13.72
CA LEU A 144 20.86 -9.32 13.26
C LEU A 144 21.09 -9.21 11.74
N GLY A 145 20.02 -9.05 10.95
CA GLY A 145 20.09 -8.82 9.51
C GLY A 145 20.84 -7.53 9.15
N VAL A 146 20.58 -6.43 9.84
CA VAL A 146 21.27 -5.14 9.66
C VAL A 146 22.75 -5.25 10.03
N LEU A 147 23.07 -5.93 11.14
CA LEU A 147 24.47 -6.15 11.55
C LEU A 147 25.22 -7.02 10.53
N ALA A 148 24.61 -8.12 10.08
CA ALA A 148 25.20 -9.00 9.06
C ALA A 148 25.46 -8.22 7.76
N LEU A 149 24.51 -7.39 7.33
CA LEU A 149 24.64 -6.53 6.16
C LEU A 149 25.80 -5.54 6.30
N TYR A 150 25.90 -4.87 7.46
CA TYR A 150 27.00 -3.94 7.77
C TYR A 150 28.38 -4.63 7.66
N PHE A 151 28.52 -5.84 8.24
CA PHE A 151 29.75 -6.60 8.16
C PHE A 151 30.07 -7.05 6.72
N LEU A 152 29.10 -7.48 5.93
CA LEU A 152 29.25 -7.88 4.54
C LEU A 152 29.74 -6.70 3.68
N VAL A 153 29.11 -5.55 3.80
CA VAL A 153 29.49 -4.33 3.06
C VAL A 153 30.92 -3.89 3.40
N LYS A 154 31.28 -3.92 4.70
CA LYS A 154 32.61 -3.52 5.15
C LYS A 154 33.72 -4.50 4.72
N ARG A 155 33.41 -5.79 4.69
CA ARG A 155 34.41 -6.85 4.43
C ARG A 155 34.65 -7.10 2.95
N TYR A 156 33.64 -6.92 2.09
CA TYR A 156 33.68 -7.28 0.66
C TYR A 156 33.15 -6.16 -0.25
N PRO A 157 33.75 -4.94 -0.25
CA PRO A 157 33.16 -3.79 -0.95
C PRO A 157 33.10 -3.96 -2.48
N ASN A 158 34.00 -4.79 -3.06
CA ASN A 158 34.04 -5.03 -4.50
C ASN A 158 33.21 -6.21 -4.99
N ASN A 159 32.52 -6.93 -4.08
CA ASN A 159 31.65 -8.05 -4.46
C ASN A 159 30.43 -7.52 -5.22
N ILE A 160 30.02 -8.24 -6.27
CA ILE A 160 28.83 -7.86 -7.09
C ILE A 160 27.56 -7.78 -6.26
N ILE A 161 27.40 -8.65 -5.26
CA ILE A 161 26.25 -8.64 -4.34
C ILE A 161 26.26 -7.36 -3.49
N VAL A 162 27.44 -6.97 -2.99
CA VAL A 162 27.58 -5.74 -2.18
C VAL A 162 27.28 -4.51 -3.03
N LYS A 163 27.73 -4.44 -4.29
CA LYS A 163 27.39 -3.34 -5.20
C LYS A 163 25.89 -3.23 -5.44
N LYS A 164 25.18 -4.35 -5.59
CA LYS A 164 23.71 -4.37 -5.73
C LYS A 164 23.01 -3.89 -4.45
N ILE A 165 23.51 -4.28 -3.28
CA ILE A 165 23.02 -3.80 -1.99
C ILE A 165 23.24 -2.29 -1.84
N LEU A 166 24.40 -1.78 -2.23
CA LEU A 166 24.70 -0.35 -2.18
C LEU A 166 23.78 0.44 -3.12
N GLY A 167 23.54 -0.03 -4.34
CA GLY A 167 22.57 0.58 -5.26
C GLY A 167 21.13 0.58 -4.69
N PHE A 168 20.74 -0.48 -4.01
CA PHE A 168 19.46 -0.52 -3.29
C PHE A 168 19.39 0.53 -2.17
N LEU A 169 20.46 0.63 -1.34
CA LEU A 169 20.54 1.63 -0.26
C LEU A 169 20.55 3.06 -0.79
N GLU A 170 21.19 3.32 -1.93
CA GLU A 170 21.12 4.60 -2.62
C GLU A 170 19.67 4.96 -3.00
N GLY A 171 18.91 4.01 -3.54
CA GLY A 171 17.48 4.18 -3.78
C GLY A 171 16.68 4.50 -2.52
N VAL A 172 17.01 3.85 -1.39
CA VAL A 172 16.37 4.14 -0.10
C VAL A 172 16.75 5.53 0.43
N GLN A 173 17.98 5.96 0.24
CA GLN A 173 18.46 7.27 0.71
C GLN A 173 17.84 8.44 -0.08
N ALA A 174 17.33 8.21 -1.29
CA ALA A 174 16.69 9.23 -2.12
C ALA A 174 15.58 10.02 -1.40
N ILE A 175 14.98 9.48 -0.33
CA ILE A 175 13.98 10.19 0.47
C ILE A 175 14.54 11.45 1.13
N LYS A 176 15.85 11.46 1.46
CA LYS A 176 16.48 12.60 2.13
C LYS A 176 16.70 13.79 1.20
N ASP A 177 16.79 13.51 -0.10
CA ASP A 177 17.15 14.46 -1.14
C ASP A 177 15.93 14.90 -1.98
N ILE A 178 14.73 14.72 -1.42
CA ILE A 178 13.49 15.15 -2.08
C ILE A 178 13.44 16.68 -2.12
N ASP A 179 13.40 17.26 -3.33
CA ASP A 179 13.35 18.72 -3.54
C ASP A 179 12.14 19.40 -2.88
N LYS A 180 11.00 18.71 -2.81
CA LYS A 180 9.71 19.27 -2.37
C LYS A 180 9.03 18.38 -1.32
N PRO A 181 9.54 18.32 -0.09
CA PRO A 181 9.04 17.40 0.95
C PRO A 181 7.57 17.65 1.31
N VAL A 182 7.10 18.89 1.30
CA VAL A 182 5.69 19.24 1.58
C VAL A 182 4.76 18.61 0.54
N TRP A 183 5.11 18.68 -0.75
CA TRP A 183 4.34 18.03 -1.82
C TRP A 183 4.38 16.52 -1.72
N PHE A 184 5.51 15.96 -1.30
CA PHE A 184 5.62 14.51 -1.06
C PHE A 184 4.66 14.04 0.04
N ILE A 185 4.61 14.76 1.16
CA ILE A 185 3.66 14.51 2.27
C ILE A 185 2.22 14.70 1.78
N PHE A 186 1.93 15.78 1.05
CA PHE A 186 0.61 16.02 0.48
C PHE A 186 0.12 14.85 -0.39
N HIS A 187 0.94 14.39 -1.33
CA HIS A 187 0.58 13.23 -2.18
C HIS A 187 0.44 11.95 -1.38
N SER A 188 1.24 11.76 -0.32
CA SER A 188 1.10 10.60 0.56
C SER A 188 -0.24 10.61 1.29
N LEU A 189 -0.63 11.72 1.88
CA LEU A 189 -1.93 11.87 2.54
C LEU A 189 -3.09 11.78 1.55
N LEU A 190 -2.96 12.40 0.37
CA LEU A 190 -3.98 12.36 -0.67
C LEU A 190 -4.25 10.93 -1.15
N ILE A 191 -3.23 10.09 -1.33
CA ILE A 191 -3.40 8.69 -1.72
C ILE A 191 -4.28 7.96 -0.69
N TRP A 192 -3.97 8.10 0.60
CA TRP A 192 -4.67 7.42 1.67
C TRP A 192 -6.08 7.97 1.91
N PHE A 193 -6.24 9.29 1.76
CA PHE A 193 -7.56 9.92 1.78
C PHE A 193 -8.43 9.43 0.61
N MET A 194 -7.89 9.28 -0.58
CA MET A 194 -8.62 8.69 -1.71
C MET A 194 -8.99 7.24 -1.49
N TYR A 195 -8.14 6.44 -0.82
CA TYR A 195 -8.49 5.06 -0.45
C TYR A 195 -9.65 5.00 0.53
N PHE A 196 -9.64 5.84 1.56
CA PHE A 196 -10.79 6.01 2.45
C PHE A 196 -12.05 6.41 1.66
N THR A 197 -11.93 7.42 0.78
CA THR A 197 -13.02 7.91 -0.06
C THR A 197 -13.60 6.80 -0.93
N MET A 198 -12.77 5.94 -1.51
CA MET A 198 -13.23 4.80 -2.31
C MET A 198 -14.13 3.86 -1.51
N ILE A 199 -13.77 3.54 -0.28
CA ILE A 199 -14.59 2.67 0.59
C ILE A 199 -15.89 3.40 0.98
N TRP A 200 -15.78 4.61 1.53
CA TRP A 200 -16.94 5.37 1.99
C TRP A 200 -17.94 5.65 0.87
N VAL A 201 -17.48 6.14 -0.27
CA VAL A 201 -18.33 6.38 -1.44
C VAL A 201 -18.89 5.07 -1.99
N GLY A 202 -18.08 3.98 -1.99
CA GLY A 202 -18.53 2.65 -2.40
C GLY A 202 -19.72 2.12 -1.59
N LEU A 203 -19.81 2.43 -0.28
CA LEU A 203 -20.95 2.07 0.56
C LEU A 203 -22.27 2.69 0.07
N HIS A 204 -22.23 3.85 -0.57
CA HIS A 204 -23.41 4.53 -1.12
C HIS A 204 -23.87 3.96 -2.46
N ALA A 205 -23.06 3.09 -3.09
CA ALA A 205 -23.42 2.47 -4.35
C ALA A 205 -24.49 1.38 -4.20
N PHE A 206 -24.64 0.81 -3.01
CA PHE A 206 -25.57 -0.30 -2.73
C PHE A 206 -26.57 0.08 -1.65
N GLY A 207 -27.86 -0.14 -1.91
CA GLY A 207 -28.95 0.24 -1.00
C GLY A 207 -28.80 -0.33 0.42
N ALA A 208 -28.23 -1.53 0.55
CA ALA A 208 -28.04 -2.19 1.85
C ALA A 208 -27.03 -1.46 2.77
N THR A 209 -26.12 -0.67 2.23
CA THR A 209 -25.03 -0.01 2.97
C THR A 209 -25.09 1.51 2.96
N THR A 210 -26.08 2.12 2.29
CA THR A 210 -26.23 3.59 2.19
C THR A 210 -26.42 4.30 3.53
N HIS A 211 -26.92 3.58 4.54
CA HIS A 211 -27.12 4.12 5.89
C HIS A 211 -25.83 4.22 6.71
N LEU A 212 -24.75 3.60 6.23
CA LEU A 212 -23.45 3.59 6.93
C LEU A 212 -22.73 4.93 6.75
N GLY A 213 -22.38 5.56 7.87
CA GLY A 213 -21.72 6.85 7.90
C GLY A 213 -20.23 6.78 7.61
N ALA A 214 -19.56 7.95 7.69
CA ALA A 214 -18.13 8.06 7.46
C ALA A 214 -17.29 7.24 8.46
N ASN A 215 -17.74 7.10 9.72
CA ASN A 215 -17.07 6.30 10.74
C ASN A 215 -17.00 4.82 10.34
N ALA A 216 -18.13 4.24 9.89
CA ALA A 216 -18.14 2.88 9.37
C ALA A 216 -17.21 2.75 8.14
N GLY A 217 -17.23 3.74 7.24
CA GLY A 217 -16.30 3.80 6.11
C GLY A 217 -14.84 3.82 6.55
N LEU A 218 -14.49 4.55 7.62
CA LEU A 218 -13.13 4.62 8.16
C LEU A 218 -12.70 3.29 8.80
N LEU A 219 -13.58 2.67 9.58
CA LEU A 219 -13.32 1.36 10.18
C LEU A 219 -13.09 0.30 9.10
N LEU A 220 -13.99 0.22 8.12
CA LEU A 220 -13.89 -0.73 7.00
C LEU A 220 -12.63 -0.50 6.15
N PHE A 221 -12.24 0.76 5.96
CA PHE A 221 -11.01 1.12 5.26
C PHE A 221 -9.77 0.58 5.97
N VAL A 222 -9.66 0.76 7.29
CA VAL A 222 -8.51 0.27 8.07
C VAL A 222 -8.51 -1.25 8.14
N VAL A 223 -9.65 -1.86 8.45
CA VAL A 223 -9.81 -3.32 8.53
C VAL A 223 -9.50 -3.98 7.18
N GLY A 224 -10.02 -3.42 6.08
CA GLY A 224 -9.73 -3.88 4.72
C GLY A 224 -8.25 -3.72 4.35
N SER A 225 -7.62 -2.59 4.73
CA SER A 225 -6.18 -2.37 4.51
C SER A 225 -5.33 -3.39 5.24
N LEU A 226 -5.67 -3.75 6.48
CA LEU A 226 -5.01 -4.83 7.23
C LEU A 226 -5.19 -6.19 6.55
N GLY A 227 -6.38 -6.46 5.98
CA GLY A 227 -6.65 -7.67 5.21
C GLY A 227 -5.76 -7.82 3.98
N ILE A 228 -5.43 -6.72 3.30
CA ILE A 228 -4.53 -6.70 2.14
C ILE A 228 -3.05 -6.88 2.55
N VAL A 229 -2.67 -6.55 3.79
CA VAL A 229 -1.31 -6.81 4.30
C VAL A 229 -1.00 -8.31 4.34
N ILE A 230 -1.99 -9.16 4.55
CA ILE A 230 -1.84 -10.62 4.50
C ILE A 230 -1.60 -11.05 3.04
N PRO A 231 -0.51 -11.79 2.74
CA PRO A 231 -0.12 -12.08 1.35
C PRO A 231 -1.02 -13.15 0.72
N THR A 232 -2.15 -12.71 0.18
CA THR A 232 -3.06 -13.52 -0.64
C THR A 232 -3.16 -12.93 -2.05
N PRO A 233 -3.40 -13.75 -3.11
CA PRO A 233 -3.56 -13.23 -4.47
C PRO A 233 -4.66 -12.18 -4.53
N GLY A 234 -4.29 -10.93 -4.91
CA GLY A 234 -5.23 -9.81 -4.98
C GLY A 234 -5.93 -9.43 -3.67
N GLY A 235 -5.47 -9.90 -2.49
CA GLY A 235 -6.16 -9.71 -1.21
C GLY A 235 -7.42 -10.57 -1.04
N MET A 236 -7.69 -11.47 -1.98
CA MET A 236 -8.90 -12.30 -1.97
C MET A 236 -8.94 -13.23 -0.76
N GLY A 237 -10.10 -13.32 -0.14
CA GLY A 237 -10.33 -14.11 1.08
C GLY A 237 -10.12 -13.30 2.36
N THR A 238 -8.91 -12.86 2.65
CA THR A 238 -8.57 -12.12 3.87
C THR A 238 -9.29 -10.77 3.96
N TYR A 239 -9.29 -9.99 2.87
CA TYR A 239 -10.05 -8.75 2.78
C TYR A 239 -11.54 -9.00 3.01
N HIS A 240 -12.13 -9.98 2.30
CA HIS A 240 -13.56 -10.27 2.40
C HIS A 240 -13.96 -10.77 3.78
N ALA A 241 -13.12 -11.62 4.41
CA ALA A 241 -13.39 -12.13 5.76
C ALA A 241 -13.37 -10.99 6.80
N LEU A 242 -12.36 -10.12 6.75
CA LEU A 242 -12.22 -9.04 7.72
C LEU A 242 -13.28 -7.94 7.51
N VAL A 243 -13.55 -7.54 6.28
CA VAL A 243 -14.57 -6.54 5.96
C VAL A 243 -15.97 -7.09 6.28
N GLY A 244 -16.24 -8.37 5.96
CA GLY A 244 -17.53 -9.00 6.30
C GLY A 244 -17.74 -9.19 7.80
N ALA A 245 -16.68 -9.30 8.60
CA ALA A 245 -16.79 -9.35 10.06
C ALA A 245 -16.98 -7.96 10.69
N ALA A 246 -16.61 -6.89 9.99
CA ALA A 246 -16.72 -5.51 10.47
C ALA A 246 -18.01 -4.81 10.01
N LEU A 247 -18.77 -5.42 9.09
CA LEU A 247 -20.11 -5.01 8.64
C LEU A 247 -21.21 -5.61 9.52
#